data_b6d846cef8be24f3fa3ffb1f0d2c5b77
#
_entry.id   b6d846cef8be24f3fa3ffb1f0d2c5b77
#
_cell.length_a   1.000
_cell.length_b   1.000
_cell.length_c   1.000
_cell.angle_alpha   90.00
_cell.angle_beta   90.00
_cell.angle_gamma   90.00
#
_symmetry.space_group_name_H-M   'P 1'
#
loop_
_entity.id
_entity.type
_entity.pdbx_description
1 polymer ?
#
loop_
_entity_poly.entity_id
_entity_poly.type
_entity_poly.pdbx_seq_one_letter_code
_entity_poly.pdbx_strand_id
1 'polypeptide(L)'
;MVVVVVANRLRIPDEVLARLGERGVRAVSTRSGPHTVEVRAWSGVELRESQASGGVRVVGYASTYDQPYPIWGGPEAGGFNETIAAGAFNKSVAERDDVRFLLNHDGVPLARTKSGTMSLEADDVGLLVDADLDPGSPIVAGLRSAMERGDMDQMSFAFEVTRQEWSPDWAERRITEVRLFDVSVVTYPANDQTMALIGADADRPVVAAPAVRGLGVDLARAE
;
A
#
# COMPACT_ATOMS: atom_id res chain seq x y z
N MET A 1 12.07 -11.01 5.47
CA MET A 1 11.34 -9.90 4.82
C MET A 1 11.69 -9.93 3.35
N VAL A 2 10.75 -10.26 2.47
CA VAL A 2 10.97 -10.24 1.02
C VAL A 2 10.28 -8.98 0.51
N VAL A 3 11.05 -7.91 0.29
CA VAL A 3 10.56 -6.74 -0.42
C VAL A 3 10.64 -7.05 -1.90
N VAL A 4 9.50 -7.28 -2.54
CA VAL A 4 9.45 -7.47 -3.99
C VAL A 4 9.50 -6.09 -4.65
N VAL A 5 10.68 -5.68 -5.09
CA VAL A 5 10.86 -4.48 -5.89
C VAL A 5 11.22 -4.88 -7.31
N VAL A 6 10.37 -4.52 -8.24
CA VAL A 6 10.71 -4.59 -9.66
C VAL A 6 11.50 -3.34 -10.02
N ALA A 7 12.82 -3.44 -9.89
CA ALA A 7 13.70 -2.36 -10.31
C ALA A 7 13.84 -2.34 -11.84
N ASN A 8 13.26 -1.36 -12.49
CA ASN A 8 13.75 -0.94 -13.80
C ASN A 8 14.91 0.04 -13.56
N ARG A 9 16.08 -0.23 -14.15
CA ARG A 9 17.32 0.55 -14.02
C ARG A 9 17.16 2.07 -14.25
N LEU A 10 16.06 2.50 -14.85
CA LEU A 10 15.80 3.91 -15.17
C LEU A 10 15.20 4.72 -13.99
N ARG A 11 14.81 4.12 -12.88
CA ARG A 11 14.08 4.83 -11.80
C ARG A 11 14.73 4.78 -10.43
N ILE A 12 15.56 3.78 -10.19
CA ILE A 12 16.40 3.71 -8.98
C ILE A 12 17.82 4.02 -9.40
N PRO A 13 18.47 5.02 -8.81
CA PRO A 13 19.83 5.41 -9.16
C PRO A 13 20.82 4.25 -9.03
N ASP A 14 21.80 4.18 -9.96
CA ASP A 14 22.81 3.12 -9.96
C ASP A 14 23.62 3.09 -8.66
N GLU A 15 23.80 4.23 -8.00
CA GLU A 15 24.46 4.36 -6.71
C GLU A 15 23.70 3.63 -5.59
N VAL A 16 22.38 3.68 -5.60
CA VAL A 16 21.54 2.92 -4.66
C VAL A 16 21.63 1.43 -4.96
N LEU A 17 21.55 1.04 -6.23
CA LEU A 17 21.66 -0.35 -6.65
C LEU A 17 23.05 -0.94 -6.34
N ALA A 18 24.12 -0.16 -6.48
CA ALA A 18 25.48 -0.57 -6.13
C ALA A 18 25.61 -0.86 -4.64
N ARG A 19 25.15 0.06 -3.77
CA ARG A 19 25.15 -0.12 -2.31
C ARG A 19 24.40 -1.38 -1.86
N LEU A 20 23.28 -1.69 -2.52
CA LEU A 20 22.49 -2.89 -2.22
C LEU A 20 23.20 -4.17 -2.71
N GLY A 21 23.82 -4.13 -3.90
CA GLY A 21 24.59 -5.24 -4.45
C GLY A 21 25.75 -5.65 -3.55
N GLU A 22 26.48 -4.70 -2.99
CA GLU A 22 27.57 -4.94 -2.04
C GLU A 22 27.11 -5.63 -0.74
N ARG A 23 25.84 -5.45 -0.36
CA ARG A 23 25.22 -6.07 0.82
C ARG A 23 24.46 -7.37 0.53
N GLY A 24 24.56 -7.90 -0.70
CA GLY A 24 23.94 -9.16 -1.10
C GLY A 24 22.41 -9.09 -1.24
N VAL A 25 21.82 -7.89 -1.29
CA VAL A 25 20.39 -7.71 -1.53
C VAL A 25 20.09 -7.91 -3.00
N ARG A 26 19.17 -8.82 -3.32
CA ARG A 26 18.70 -9.06 -4.69
C ARG A 26 17.32 -8.45 -4.90
N ALA A 27 17.19 -7.57 -5.89
CA ALA A 27 15.89 -7.13 -6.38
C ALA A 27 15.23 -8.29 -7.14
N VAL A 28 14.01 -8.68 -6.76
CA VAL A 28 13.23 -9.72 -7.44
C VAL A 28 12.14 -9.05 -8.26
N SER A 29 12.12 -9.32 -9.59
CA SER A 29 11.04 -8.90 -10.47
C SER A 29 9.95 -9.96 -10.48
N THR A 30 8.73 -9.60 -10.14
CA THR A 30 7.58 -10.52 -10.12
C THR A 30 6.69 -10.43 -11.36
N ARG A 31 6.87 -9.44 -12.23
CA ARG A 31 6.12 -9.31 -13.48
C ARG A 31 7.03 -8.97 -14.65
N SER A 32 6.97 -9.77 -15.71
CA SER A 32 7.59 -9.47 -17.00
C SER A 32 6.62 -8.64 -17.86
N GLY A 33 6.97 -7.42 -18.18
CA GLY A 33 6.18 -6.51 -19.03
C GLY A 33 6.94 -5.22 -19.33
N PRO A 34 6.44 -4.39 -20.26
CA PRO A 34 7.10 -3.13 -20.65
C PRO A 34 7.04 -2.06 -19.54
N HIS A 35 6.29 -2.28 -18.47
CA HIS A 35 6.12 -1.35 -17.35
C HIS A 35 6.81 -1.87 -16.10
N THR A 36 7.43 -0.95 -15.36
CA THR A 36 7.98 -1.24 -14.03
C THR A 36 6.87 -1.08 -13.01
N VAL A 37 6.42 -2.19 -12.44
CA VAL A 37 5.41 -2.20 -11.39
C VAL A 37 6.08 -2.25 -10.04
N GLU A 38 5.81 -1.27 -9.20
CA GLU A 38 6.20 -1.23 -7.80
C GLU A 38 4.99 -1.57 -6.92
N VAL A 39 5.23 -2.18 -5.76
CA VAL A 39 4.20 -2.60 -4.81
C VAL A 39 4.51 -2.01 -3.46
N ARG A 40 3.52 -1.38 -2.82
CA ARG A 40 3.59 -0.87 -1.44
C ARG A 40 2.35 -1.27 -0.69
N ALA A 41 2.49 -1.61 0.58
CA ALA A 41 1.37 -1.98 1.42
C ALA A 41 1.15 -0.96 2.53
N TRP A 42 -0.11 -0.82 2.89
CA TRP A 42 -0.61 0.05 3.94
C TRP A 42 -1.68 -0.65 4.75
N SER A 43 -1.91 -0.27 6.00
CA SER A 43 -3.02 -0.78 6.80
C SER A 43 -4.11 0.27 6.98
N GLY A 44 -5.26 -0.20 7.42
CA GLY A 44 -6.45 0.60 7.59
C GLY A 44 -7.58 0.14 6.67
N VAL A 45 -7.71 -1.17 6.48
CA VAL A 45 -8.81 -1.78 5.72
C VAL A 45 -9.94 -2.14 6.64
N GLU A 46 -11.16 -1.73 6.32
CA GLU A 46 -12.38 -2.12 7.00
C GLU A 46 -13.25 -3.00 6.11
N LEU A 47 -13.79 -4.05 6.69
CA LEU A 47 -14.84 -4.84 6.10
C LEU A 47 -16.20 -4.24 6.51
N ARG A 48 -17.08 -3.97 5.55
CA ARG A 48 -18.43 -3.46 5.78
C ARG A 48 -19.48 -4.34 5.12
N GLU A 49 -20.69 -4.34 5.64
CA GLU A 49 -21.83 -4.92 4.94
C GLU A 49 -22.30 -3.95 3.84
N SER A 50 -22.48 -4.46 2.61
CA SER A 50 -23.08 -3.68 1.53
C SER A 50 -24.59 -3.61 1.74
N GLN A 51 -25.13 -2.41 1.90
CA GLN A 51 -26.58 -2.20 2.04
C GLN A 51 -27.35 -2.47 0.73
N ALA A 52 -26.67 -2.44 -0.41
CA ALA A 52 -27.32 -2.55 -1.71
C ALA A 52 -27.57 -3.99 -2.18
N SER A 53 -26.81 -4.98 -1.69
CA SER A 53 -26.83 -6.35 -2.25
C SER A 53 -26.75 -7.46 -1.20
N GLY A 54 -26.67 -7.14 0.11
CA GLY A 54 -26.28 -8.11 1.13
C GLY A 54 -24.82 -8.58 0.92
N GLY A 55 -24.05 -7.79 0.16
CA GLY A 55 -22.69 -8.09 -0.27
C GLY A 55 -21.64 -7.72 0.78
N VAL A 56 -20.41 -7.98 0.42
CA VAL A 56 -19.22 -7.69 1.24
C VAL A 56 -18.59 -6.41 0.70
N ARG A 57 -18.47 -5.37 1.52
CA ARG A 57 -17.82 -4.11 1.13
C ARG A 57 -16.50 -3.95 1.89
N VAL A 58 -15.44 -3.68 1.17
CA VAL A 58 -14.12 -3.41 1.73
C VAL A 58 -13.79 -1.94 1.51
N VAL A 59 -13.53 -1.22 2.61
CA VAL A 59 -13.19 0.21 2.58
C VAL A 59 -11.91 0.43 3.36
N GLY A 60 -10.98 1.22 2.82
CA GLY A 60 -9.73 1.56 3.51
C GLY A 60 -8.77 2.35 2.65
N TYR A 61 -7.68 2.78 3.25
CA TYR A 61 -6.62 3.47 2.54
C TYR A 61 -5.57 2.48 2.04
N ALA A 62 -5.37 2.44 0.72
CA ALA A 62 -4.28 1.66 0.13
C ALA A 62 -2.92 2.34 0.31
N SER A 63 -2.89 3.65 0.56
CA SER A 63 -1.72 4.46 0.88
C SER A 63 -2.12 5.72 1.62
N THR A 64 -1.23 6.24 2.48
CA THR A 64 -1.34 7.58 3.06
C THR A 64 -0.22 8.49 2.55
N TYR A 65 -0.43 9.82 2.62
CA TYR A 65 0.55 10.79 2.15
C TYR A 65 1.56 11.18 3.22
N ASP A 66 2.71 11.65 2.77
CA ASP A 66 3.74 12.34 3.53
C ASP A 66 4.23 11.58 4.79
N GLN A 67 4.11 10.24 4.78
CA GLN A 67 4.65 9.35 5.78
C GLN A 67 5.89 8.65 5.21
N PRO A 68 7.10 8.95 5.69
CA PRO A 68 8.31 8.27 5.23
C PRO A 68 8.36 6.83 5.75
N TYR A 69 8.78 5.90 4.91
CA TYR A 69 9.01 4.51 5.27
C TYR A 69 10.29 3.97 4.63
N PRO A 70 10.98 3.04 5.31
CA PRO A 70 12.25 2.52 4.82
C PRO A 70 12.06 1.51 3.68
N ILE A 71 12.81 1.69 2.60
CA ILE A 71 12.98 0.71 1.53
C ILE A 71 14.34 0.06 1.70
N TRP A 72 14.37 -1.29 1.66
CA TRP A 72 15.58 -2.10 1.89
C TRP A 72 16.32 -1.75 3.18
N GLY A 73 15.57 -1.50 4.26
CA GLY A 73 16.10 -1.20 5.57
C GLY A 73 16.52 0.26 5.77
N GLY A 74 16.19 1.13 4.84
CA GLY A 74 16.50 2.57 4.91
C GLY A 74 17.95 2.90 4.60
N PRO A 75 18.33 4.19 4.72
CA PRO A 75 19.67 4.69 4.35
C PRO A 75 20.80 4.01 5.10
N GLU A 76 20.63 3.70 6.39
CA GLU A 76 21.64 3.04 7.23
C GLU A 76 21.95 1.61 6.76
N ALA A 77 20.97 0.93 6.17
CA ALA A 77 21.13 -0.39 5.58
C ALA A 77 21.55 -0.36 4.10
N GLY A 78 21.80 0.83 3.52
CA GLY A 78 22.14 1.02 2.10
C GLY A 78 20.95 1.23 1.19
N GLY A 79 19.72 1.17 1.73
CA GLY A 79 18.49 1.55 1.05
C GLY A 79 18.22 3.05 1.11
N PHE A 80 16.95 3.41 1.17
CA PHE A 80 16.48 4.79 1.25
C PHE A 80 15.14 4.86 1.98
N ASN A 81 14.73 6.05 2.41
CA ASN A 81 13.35 6.30 2.82
C ASN A 81 12.53 6.74 1.61
N GLU A 82 11.29 6.29 1.56
CA GLU A 82 10.36 6.67 0.51
C GLU A 82 9.14 7.36 1.12
N THR A 83 8.62 8.36 0.40
CA THR A 83 7.41 9.10 0.77
C THR A 83 6.52 9.25 -0.44
N ILE A 84 5.22 8.97 -0.27
CA ILE A 84 4.20 9.28 -1.27
C ILE A 84 3.73 10.71 -1.03
N ALA A 85 3.92 11.59 -1.98
CA ALA A 85 3.53 12.99 -1.86
C ALA A 85 2.01 13.17 -1.91
N ALA A 86 1.48 14.18 -1.21
CA ALA A 86 0.10 14.61 -1.39
C ALA A 86 -0.20 14.86 -2.87
N GLY A 87 -1.31 14.30 -3.37
CA GLY A 87 -1.72 14.41 -4.76
C GLY A 87 -1.05 13.44 -5.75
N ALA A 88 -0.16 12.55 -5.29
CA ALA A 88 0.50 11.58 -6.17
C ALA A 88 -0.46 10.67 -6.95
N PHE A 89 -1.67 10.43 -6.44
CA PHE A 89 -2.71 9.61 -7.06
C PHE A 89 -3.71 10.39 -7.92
N ASN A 90 -3.72 11.73 -7.84
CA ASN A 90 -4.75 12.57 -8.46
C ASN A 90 -4.95 12.28 -9.95
N LYS A 91 -3.86 12.10 -10.69
CA LYS A 91 -3.92 11.83 -12.12
C LYS A 91 -4.54 10.46 -12.43
N SER A 92 -4.07 9.39 -11.77
CA SER A 92 -4.62 8.04 -11.94
C SER A 92 -6.13 7.98 -11.64
N VAL A 93 -6.56 8.67 -10.58
CA VAL A 93 -7.98 8.75 -10.20
C VAL A 93 -8.78 9.58 -11.22
N ALA A 94 -8.27 10.74 -11.64
CA ALA A 94 -8.93 11.62 -12.61
C ALA A 94 -9.05 10.99 -14.00
N GLU A 95 -8.02 10.31 -14.47
CA GLU A 95 -7.99 9.60 -15.75
C GLU A 95 -8.80 8.30 -15.71
N ARG A 96 -9.29 7.90 -14.52
CA ARG A 96 -10.04 6.67 -14.27
C ARG A 96 -9.30 5.45 -14.75
N ASP A 97 -8.05 5.30 -14.30
CA ASP A 97 -7.25 4.12 -14.56
C ASP A 97 -8.06 2.85 -14.28
N ASP A 98 -7.87 1.85 -15.13
CA ASP A 98 -8.53 0.55 -14.99
C ASP A 98 -7.84 -0.28 -13.91
N VAL A 99 -8.16 0.03 -12.66
CA VAL A 99 -7.56 -0.56 -11.46
C VAL A 99 -8.39 -1.77 -11.01
N ARG A 100 -7.73 -2.82 -10.57
CA ARG A 100 -8.32 -4.07 -10.07
C ARG A 100 -8.18 -4.16 -8.57
N PHE A 101 -9.20 -4.71 -7.92
CA PHE A 101 -9.11 -5.14 -6.53
C PHE A 101 -8.76 -6.63 -6.49
N LEU A 102 -7.64 -6.99 -5.87
CA LEU A 102 -7.11 -8.34 -5.85
C LEU A 102 -6.87 -8.83 -4.42
N LEU A 103 -6.53 -10.11 -4.29
CA LEU A 103 -5.97 -10.73 -3.10
C LEU A 103 -4.50 -11.03 -3.38
N ASN A 104 -3.59 -10.50 -2.56
CA ASN A 104 -2.14 -10.69 -2.71
C ASN A 104 -1.59 -10.34 -4.11
N HIS A 105 -2.15 -9.35 -4.80
CA HIS A 105 -1.78 -8.93 -6.16
C HIS A 105 -1.89 -10.04 -7.22
N ASP A 106 -2.76 -11.02 -6.99
CA ASP A 106 -2.87 -12.19 -7.86
C ASP A 106 -4.33 -12.66 -8.02
N GLY A 107 -4.54 -13.55 -9.00
CA GLY A 107 -5.80 -14.22 -9.23
C GLY A 107 -6.84 -13.42 -10.02
N VAL A 108 -8.11 -13.79 -9.81
CA VAL A 108 -9.26 -13.15 -10.45
C VAL A 108 -9.59 -11.84 -9.72
N PRO A 109 -9.83 -10.72 -10.43
CA PRO A 109 -10.27 -9.49 -9.81
C PRO A 109 -11.57 -9.69 -9.01
N LEU A 110 -11.56 -9.26 -7.75
CA LEU A 110 -12.73 -9.33 -6.87
C LEU A 110 -13.65 -8.10 -7.06
N ALA A 111 -13.05 -6.97 -7.48
CA ALA A 111 -13.74 -5.75 -7.90
C ALA A 111 -12.86 -4.98 -8.90
N ARG A 112 -13.42 -3.95 -9.55
CA ARG A 112 -12.70 -3.21 -10.60
C ARG A 112 -13.32 -1.83 -10.84
N THR A 113 -12.49 -0.81 -11.06
CA THR A 113 -13.00 0.54 -11.39
C THR A 113 -13.81 0.56 -12.67
N LYS A 114 -13.37 -0.16 -13.72
CA LYS A 114 -14.04 -0.20 -15.01
C LYS A 114 -15.44 -0.83 -14.98
N SER A 115 -15.66 -1.82 -14.10
CA SER A 115 -16.99 -2.45 -13.90
C SER A 115 -17.90 -1.65 -12.96
N GLY A 116 -17.36 -0.63 -12.29
CA GLY A 116 -18.08 0.16 -11.30
C GLY A 116 -18.29 -0.55 -9.95
N THR A 117 -17.60 -1.69 -9.73
CA THR A 117 -17.65 -2.42 -8.47
C THR A 117 -16.59 -1.95 -7.47
N MET A 118 -15.74 -0.99 -7.87
CA MET A 118 -14.79 -0.30 -7.00
C MET A 118 -14.70 1.16 -7.38
N SER A 119 -14.62 2.04 -6.38
CA SER A 119 -14.26 3.44 -6.54
C SER A 119 -12.94 3.74 -5.81
N LEU A 120 -12.20 4.70 -6.35
CA LEU A 120 -10.98 5.24 -5.77
C LEU A 120 -11.15 6.74 -5.57
N GLU A 121 -10.69 7.25 -4.44
CA GLU A 121 -10.66 8.68 -4.13
C GLU A 121 -9.26 9.05 -3.63
N ALA A 122 -8.68 10.09 -4.20
CA ALA A 122 -7.47 10.72 -3.70
C ALA A 122 -7.91 11.92 -2.83
N ASP A 123 -7.97 11.72 -1.52
CA ASP A 123 -8.39 12.76 -0.56
C ASP A 123 -7.17 13.40 0.16
N ASP A 124 -7.40 14.12 1.24
CA ASP A 124 -6.33 14.78 2.01
C ASP A 124 -5.48 13.79 2.83
N VAL A 125 -5.94 12.54 3.00
CA VAL A 125 -5.25 11.51 3.77
C VAL A 125 -4.41 10.61 2.87
N GLY A 126 -4.96 10.19 1.71
CA GLY A 126 -4.29 9.25 0.83
C GLY A 126 -5.15 8.73 -0.32
N LEU A 127 -4.93 7.47 -0.67
CA LEU A 127 -5.72 6.74 -1.66
C LEU A 127 -6.79 5.90 -0.95
N LEU A 128 -8.00 6.44 -0.87
CA LEU A 128 -9.17 5.73 -0.35
C LEU A 128 -9.70 4.76 -1.41
N VAL A 129 -9.93 3.53 -1.00
CA VAL A 129 -10.51 2.44 -1.78
C VAL A 129 -11.85 2.07 -1.19
N ASP A 130 -12.84 1.89 -2.05
CA ASP A 130 -14.18 1.44 -1.69
C ASP A 130 -14.62 0.39 -2.72
N ALA A 131 -14.65 -0.89 -2.32
CA ALA A 131 -14.88 -2.03 -3.19
C ALA A 131 -16.09 -2.84 -2.72
N ASP A 132 -17.05 -3.06 -3.63
CA ASP A 132 -18.20 -3.93 -3.44
C ASP A 132 -17.90 -5.31 -4.05
N LEU A 133 -17.81 -6.33 -3.20
CA LEU A 133 -17.37 -7.67 -3.54
C LEU A 133 -18.56 -8.63 -3.66
N ASP A 134 -18.49 -9.54 -4.64
CA ASP A 134 -19.51 -10.55 -4.86
C ASP A 134 -19.59 -11.57 -3.70
N PRO A 135 -20.70 -11.59 -2.91
CA PRO A 135 -20.86 -12.52 -1.80
C PRO A 135 -20.96 -13.99 -2.24
N GLY A 136 -21.25 -14.24 -3.52
CA GLY A 136 -21.29 -15.59 -4.11
C GLY A 136 -19.92 -16.16 -4.42
N SER A 137 -18.86 -15.34 -4.34
CA SER A 137 -17.50 -15.80 -4.62
C SER A 137 -16.89 -16.54 -3.41
N PRO A 138 -16.41 -17.78 -3.59
CA PRO A 138 -15.71 -18.50 -2.52
C PRO A 138 -14.44 -17.77 -2.02
N ILE A 139 -13.77 -17.02 -2.89
CA ILE A 139 -12.59 -16.23 -2.53
C ILE A 139 -13.00 -15.11 -1.59
N VAL A 140 -14.11 -14.42 -1.88
CA VAL A 140 -14.65 -13.33 -1.04
C VAL A 140 -15.10 -13.88 0.32
N ALA A 141 -15.72 -15.06 0.37
CA ALA A 141 -16.08 -15.71 1.63
C ALA A 141 -14.85 -16.02 2.50
N GLY A 142 -13.76 -16.50 1.89
CA GLY A 142 -12.48 -16.73 2.58
C GLY A 142 -11.84 -15.45 3.07
N LEU A 143 -11.79 -14.42 2.21
CA LEU A 143 -11.27 -13.09 2.57
C LEU A 143 -12.06 -12.48 3.73
N ARG A 144 -13.41 -12.47 3.64
CA ARG A 144 -14.28 -12.00 4.71
C ARG A 144 -13.97 -12.68 6.04
N SER A 145 -13.91 -14.02 6.07
CA SER A 145 -13.59 -14.78 7.27
C SER A 145 -12.22 -14.41 7.85
N ALA A 146 -11.20 -14.22 7.01
CA ALA A 146 -9.85 -13.82 7.46
C ALA A 146 -9.84 -12.39 8.02
N MET A 147 -10.53 -11.45 7.38
CA MET A 147 -10.63 -10.07 7.87
C MET A 147 -11.42 -9.97 9.18
N GLU A 148 -12.56 -10.69 9.31
CA GLU A 148 -13.36 -10.72 10.55
C GLU A 148 -12.59 -11.26 11.76
N ARG A 149 -11.62 -12.14 11.53
CA ARG A 149 -10.72 -12.67 12.57
C ARG A 149 -9.48 -11.82 12.81
N GLY A 150 -9.23 -10.82 11.97
CA GLY A 150 -8.01 -10.03 12.02
C GLY A 150 -6.75 -10.74 11.45
N ASP A 151 -6.94 -11.84 10.70
CA ASP A 151 -5.84 -12.55 10.04
C ASP A 151 -5.33 -11.78 8.80
N MET A 152 -6.16 -10.92 8.22
CA MET A 152 -5.84 -10.03 7.10
C MET A 152 -6.44 -8.64 7.36
N ASP A 153 -5.59 -7.67 7.51
CA ASP A 153 -5.93 -6.32 7.95
C ASP A 153 -5.20 -5.23 7.19
N GLN A 154 -4.53 -5.57 6.09
CA GLN A 154 -3.64 -4.66 5.37
C GLN A 154 -3.97 -4.61 3.89
N MET A 155 -3.80 -3.41 3.31
CA MET A 155 -3.88 -3.20 1.87
C MET A 155 -2.51 -2.90 1.27
N SER A 156 -2.43 -3.15 -0.01
CA SER A 156 -1.28 -2.85 -0.84
C SER A 156 -1.74 -2.25 -2.16
N PHE A 157 -0.88 -1.51 -2.83
CA PHE A 157 -1.14 -1.01 -4.16
C PHE A 157 0.04 -1.29 -5.10
N ALA A 158 -0.27 -1.62 -6.34
CA ALA A 158 0.70 -1.82 -7.40
C ALA A 158 0.64 -0.66 -8.38
N PHE A 159 1.78 -0.07 -8.69
CA PHE A 159 1.87 1.16 -9.44
C PHE A 159 3.15 1.25 -10.27
N GLU A 160 3.14 2.16 -11.21
CA GLU A 160 4.32 2.66 -11.91
C GLU A 160 4.58 4.10 -11.49
N VAL A 161 5.82 4.42 -11.11
CA VAL A 161 6.21 5.80 -10.83
C VAL A 161 6.36 6.56 -12.13
N THR A 162 5.59 7.64 -12.31
CA THR A 162 5.70 8.54 -13.46
C THR A 162 6.50 9.78 -13.14
N ARG A 163 6.48 10.27 -11.87
CA ARG A 163 7.32 11.35 -11.37
C ARG A 163 7.82 11.09 -9.96
N GLN A 164 9.06 11.45 -9.71
CA GLN A 164 9.72 11.32 -8.43
C GLN A 164 10.82 12.35 -8.26
N GLU A 165 11.19 12.58 -7.02
CA GLU A 165 12.30 13.44 -6.61
C GLU A 165 13.23 12.64 -5.68
N TRP A 166 14.53 12.91 -5.75
CA TRP A 166 15.53 12.31 -4.88
C TRP A 166 16.32 13.39 -4.15
N SER A 167 16.69 13.11 -2.92
CA SER A 167 17.68 13.94 -2.21
C SER A 167 19.07 13.81 -2.88
N PRO A 168 19.97 14.82 -2.72
CA PRO A 168 21.30 14.78 -3.35
C PRO A 168 22.17 13.58 -2.93
N ASP A 169 21.93 13.04 -1.74
CA ASP A 169 22.63 11.89 -1.16
C ASP A 169 21.94 10.55 -1.44
N TRP A 170 20.83 10.55 -2.19
CA TRP A 170 20.01 9.39 -2.51
C TRP A 170 19.43 8.66 -1.28
N ALA A 171 19.33 9.34 -0.16
CA ALA A 171 18.78 8.77 1.06
C ALA A 171 17.24 8.88 1.14
N GLU A 172 16.67 9.86 0.43
CA GLU A 172 15.23 10.13 0.43
C GLU A 172 14.67 10.11 -1.00
N ARG A 173 13.57 9.38 -1.19
CA ARG A 173 12.80 9.32 -2.43
C ARG A 173 11.41 9.88 -2.17
N ARG A 174 10.98 10.88 -2.95
CA ARG A 174 9.62 11.42 -2.92
C ARG A 174 8.91 11.10 -4.22
N ILE A 175 7.86 10.28 -4.17
CA ILE A 175 7.02 9.94 -5.32
C ILE A 175 5.93 10.98 -5.44
N THR A 176 5.89 11.68 -6.58
CA THR A 176 4.97 12.82 -6.80
C THR A 176 3.87 12.52 -7.82
N GLU A 177 4.00 11.47 -8.65
CA GLU A 177 2.95 11.01 -9.55
C GLU A 177 3.12 9.52 -9.84
N VAL A 178 2.01 8.78 -9.84
CA VAL A 178 1.96 7.35 -10.15
C VAL A 178 0.86 7.03 -11.16
N ARG A 179 1.02 5.88 -11.82
CA ARG A 179 -0.03 5.18 -12.54
C ARG A 179 -0.39 3.92 -11.79
N LEU A 180 -1.66 3.76 -11.42
CA LEU A 180 -2.17 2.62 -10.66
C LEU A 180 -2.51 1.42 -11.56
N PHE A 181 -2.27 0.21 -11.06
CA PHE A 181 -2.66 -1.04 -11.72
C PHE A 181 -3.62 -1.88 -10.90
N ASP A 182 -3.32 -2.08 -9.61
CA ASP A 182 -4.20 -2.78 -8.70
C ASP A 182 -4.05 -2.28 -7.26
N VAL A 183 -5.07 -2.55 -6.48
CA VAL A 183 -5.08 -2.48 -5.02
C VAL A 183 -5.47 -3.85 -4.49
N SER A 184 -4.88 -4.25 -3.37
CA SER A 184 -5.04 -5.61 -2.85
C SER A 184 -5.15 -5.64 -1.34
N VAL A 185 -5.96 -6.53 -0.79
CA VAL A 185 -5.75 -7.00 0.58
C VAL A 185 -4.61 -8.00 0.56
N VAL A 186 -3.67 -7.89 1.49
CA VAL A 186 -2.43 -8.69 1.49
C VAL A 186 -2.18 -9.39 2.82
N THR A 187 -1.58 -10.58 2.74
CA THR A 187 -1.17 -11.36 3.91
C THR A 187 0.12 -10.82 4.52
N TYR A 188 1.02 -10.30 3.70
CA TYR A 188 2.30 -9.71 4.13
C TYR A 188 2.45 -8.33 3.49
N PRO A 189 2.38 -7.27 4.29
CA PRO A 189 2.62 -5.92 3.79
C PRO A 189 4.09 -5.73 3.41
N ALA A 190 4.34 -4.88 2.45
CA ALA A 190 5.69 -4.44 2.14
C ALA A 190 6.29 -3.53 3.23
N ASN A 191 5.47 -3.07 4.19
CA ASN A 191 5.85 -2.19 5.28
C ASN A 191 5.15 -2.60 6.61
N ASP A 192 5.93 -2.77 7.69
CA ASP A 192 5.47 -3.29 8.99
C ASP A 192 4.71 -2.27 9.87
N GLN A 193 4.47 -1.03 9.40
CA GLN A 193 3.88 0.04 10.23
C GLN A 193 2.37 0.22 10.07
N THR A 194 1.66 -0.78 9.65
CA THR A 194 0.26 -0.66 9.28
C THR A 194 -0.68 -1.48 10.16
N MET A 195 -1.80 -0.87 10.65
CA MET A 195 -2.88 -1.53 11.41
C MET A 195 -4.24 -1.30 10.77
N ALA A 196 -5.15 -2.29 10.85
CA ALA A 196 -6.53 -2.20 10.43
C ALA A 196 -7.52 -2.29 11.60
N LEU A 197 -8.72 -1.77 11.41
CA LEU A 197 -9.82 -1.90 12.33
C LEU A 197 -11.08 -2.43 11.62
N ILE A 198 -11.82 -3.33 12.28
CA ILE A 198 -13.13 -3.81 11.88
C ILE A 198 -14.18 -3.14 12.75
N GLY A 199 -15.21 -2.56 12.16
CA GLY A 199 -16.35 -2.00 12.90
C GLY A 199 -17.61 -1.91 12.04
N ALA A 200 -18.76 -2.36 12.60
CA ALA A 200 -20.07 -2.06 12.09
C ALA A 200 -20.47 -0.67 12.60
N ASP A 201 -20.91 0.23 11.74
CA ASP A 201 -21.30 1.63 11.98
C ASP A 201 -20.13 2.64 12.00
N ALA A 202 -19.84 3.21 10.84
CA ALA A 202 -19.29 4.56 10.78
C ALA A 202 -19.37 5.17 9.37
N ASP A 203 -19.81 6.39 9.35
CA ASP A 203 -19.63 7.33 8.26
C ASP A 203 -18.14 7.72 8.18
N ARG A 204 -17.36 7.12 7.32
CA ARG A 204 -15.96 7.37 7.04
C ARG A 204 -14.94 6.65 7.95
N PRO A 205 -13.91 5.99 7.41
CA PRO A 205 -12.85 5.40 8.22
C PRO A 205 -12.13 6.49 9.02
N VAL A 206 -12.08 6.31 10.35
CA VAL A 206 -11.25 7.15 11.21
C VAL A 206 -9.85 6.57 11.15
N VAL A 207 -8.97 7.21 10.37
CA VAL A 207 -7.54 6.92 10.44
C VAL A 207 -7.06 7.42 11.80
N ALA A 208 -6.84 6.51 12.73
CA ALA A 208 -6.10 6.86 13.93
C ALA A 208 -4.68 7.25 13.48
N ALA A 209 -4.30 8.50 13.73
CA ALA A 209 -2.92 8.92 13.56
C ALA A 209 -2.02 7.90 14.27
N PRO A 210 -0.89 7.48 13.70
CA PRO A 210 0.02 6.57 14.36
C PRO A 210 0.38 7.15 15.72
N ALA A 211 0.03 6.41 16.79
CA ALA A 211 0.46 6.77 18.13
C ALA A 211 1.98 6.70 18.14
N VAL A 212 2.63 7.85 18.14
CA VAL A 212 4.04 7.96 18.44
C VAL A 212 4.18 7.43 19.88
N ARG A 213 4.51 6.15 20.01
CA ARG A 213 4.98 5.62 21.29
C ARG A 213 6.32 6.29 21.55
N GLY A 214 6.26 7.37 22.32
CA GLY A 214 7.44 7.96 22.91
C GLY A 214 8.15 6.85 23.69
N LEU A 215 9.40 6.58 23.35
CA LEU A 215 10.34 5.88 24.19
C LEU A 215 10.48 6.70 25.48
N GLY A 216 9.62 6.40 26.45
CA GLY A 216 9.82 6.83 27.82
C GLY A 216 11.03 6.08 28.36
N VAL A 217 12.19 6.72 28.30
CA VAL A 217 13.35 6.31 29.06
C VAL A 217 13.05 6.69 30.51
N ASP A 218 12.58 5.73 31.29
CA ASP A 218 12.47 5.86 32.74
C ASP A 218 13.88 5.80 33.32
N LEU A 219 14.51 6.97 33.46
CA LEU A 219 15.64 7.19 34.31
C LEU A 219 15.13 7.50 35.72
N ALA A 220 14.87 6.48 36.51
CA ALA A 220 14.68 6.67 37.95
C ALA A 220 15.19 5.48 38.74
N ARG A 221 16.28 5.76 39.38
CA ARG A 221 16.78 5.62 40.74
C ARG A 221 17.55 4.37 41.06
N ALA A 222 18.88 4.60 41.05
CA ALA A 222 19.77 3.98 42.01
C ALA A 222 19.59 4.65 43.38
N GLU A 223 19.27 3.89 44.41
CA GLU A 223 19.77 4.00 45.77
C GLU A 223 20.10 2.59 46.25
#